data_e1793d8a2dd99eb48c1fbcd1fab95821
#
_entry.id   e1793d8a2dd99eb48c1fbcd1fab95821
#
_cell.length_a   1.000
_cell.length_b   1.000
_cell.length_c   1.000
_cell.angle_alpha   90.00
_cell.angle_beta   90.00
_cell.angle_gamma   90.00
#
_symmetry.space_group_name_H-M   'P 1'
#
loop_
_entity.id
_entity.type
_entity.pdbx_description
1 polymer ?
#
loop_
_entity_poly.entity_id
_entity_poly.type
_entity_poly.pdbx_seq_one_letter_code
_entity_poly.pdbx_strand_id
1 'polypeptide(L)'
;MSSNSESVAAPNGASNSAGDAKSYQQQHRASSTFNSREEYLEHELTIMRPKRWRANLPVRDYRFEAEDSIAAMAATIGKVVMVGAIATTFAKSLGLQESFILENVRYELIIAAFFIVIFSGFILPTANLAGTHGPLIPIIPIVVAAGGHPMAFGLLIGALGLILAISKGGSMLANLTSKGVCGGLLLYLGFVGTASQVKKLYAWAESIDMAHIAFVVIFCTIILYALLEHWRKRWLAVPLSCLLGGTLAFAMGAPFEFQTAPGLPNMNPMYWWGEDSGWMLGLPTIESFIVVFPFAILAVAMWSPDFLGHQVFQKINYPPRTEKVHMNIDDTMTSASIRQTIGSLLGGANFTSSWGTYIVPAAIAKRPIPAGALLTALFCVIAALWGYPMDLAIWEPVLCVALVVGVFIPLLEAGMEMTREGKTTQSAAIVVFSSVLVNPAFGWSLTMLLDNLGLIGCKDRSAKLTKMNRWIVPSIMFVILTGAMAVVGLLPGIPALM
;
A
#
# COMPACT_ATOMS: atom_id res chain seq x y z
N MET A 1 -4.74 56.16 28.47
CA MET A 1 -5.91 55.33 28.75
C MET A 1 -5.54 53.90 28.45
N SER A 2 -5.53 53.13 29.47
CA SER A 2 -5.01 51.80 29.78
C SER A 2 -5.14 50.75 28.68
N SER A 3 -4.00 50.20 28.30
CA SER A 3 -3.83 48.96 27.57
C SER A 3 -3.89 47.79 28.53
N ASN A 4 -4.92 46.95 28.45
CA ASN A 4 -4.93 45.64 29.09
C ASN A 4 -4.30 44.61 28.16
N SER A 5 -3.09 44.20 28.47
CA SER A 5 -2.43 43.03 27.91
C SER A 5 -2.84 41.81 28.78
N GLU A 6 -3.81 41.04 28.36
CA GLU A 6 -4.06 39.72 28.92
C GLU A 6 -3.00 38.73 28.47
N SER A 7 -2.10 38.39 29.34
CA SER A 7 -1.17 37.28 29.23
C SER A 7 -1.96 35.98 29.37
N VAL A 8 -2.12 35.23 28.28
CA VAL A 8 -2.64 33.85 28.30
C VAL A 8 -1.56 32.97 28.93
N ALA A 9 -1.73 32.65 30.19
CA ALA A 9 -0.93 31.68 30.91
C ALA A 9 -1.15 30.28 30.31
N ALA A 10 -0.04 29.59 30.02
CA ALA A 10 -0.04 28.19 29.68
C ALA A 10 -0.65 27.36 30.85
N PRO A 11 -1.50 26.37 30.57
CA PRO A 11 -1.96 25.47 31.60
C PRO A 11 -0.86 24.48 31.97
N ASN A 12 -0.07 24.81 32.97
CA ASN A 12 0.65 23.84 33.79
C ASN A 12 -0.37 23.12 34.66
N GLY A 13 -0.47 21.80 34.47
CA GLY A 13 -1.31 21.01 35.35
C GLY A 13 -1.69 19.67 34.75
N ALA A 14 -0.70 18.86 34.34
CA ALA A 14 -0.91 17.42 34.22
C ALA A 14 -1.08 16.85 35.64
N SER A 15 -2.25 17.02 36.24
CA SER A 15 -2.64 16.24 37.40
C SER A 15 -2.70 14.77 36.97
N ASN A 16 -1.80 13.94 37.48
CA ASN A 16 -1.85 12.50 37.49
C ASN A 16 -3.10 12.02 38.25
N SER A 17 -4.28 12.16 37.69
CA SER A 17 -5.40 11.34 38.06
C SER A 17 -5.31 10.06 37.24
N ALA A 18 -4.46 9.12 37.65
CA ALA A 18 -4.56 7.71 37.28
C ALA A 18 -5.80 7.11 37.98
N GLY A 19 -6.96 7.70 37.74
CA GLY A 19 -8.24 7.08 37.98
C GLY A 19 -8.35 5.88 37.04
N ASP A 20 -8.57 4.71 37.59
CA ASP A 20 -8.70 3.41 36.94
C ASP A 20 -9.50 3.47 35.63
N ALA A 21 -8.84 3.74 34.54
CA ALA A 21 -9.47 3.67 33.23
C ALA A 21 -9.80 2.19 32.98
N LYS A 22 -11.11 1.87 33.01
CA LYS A 22 -11.63 0.52 32.80
C LYS A 22 -10.93 -0.14 31.59
N SER A 23 -10.53 -1.39 31.74
CA SER A 23 -9.89 -2.15 30.66
C SER A 23 -10.86 -2.35 29.50
N TYR A 24 -10.33 -2.67 28.30
CA TYR A 24 -11.15 -3.03 27.13
C TYR A 24 -12.18 -4.13 27.49
N GLN A 25 -11.75 -5.17 28.20
CA GLN A 25 -12.63 -6.27 28.62
C GLN A 25 -13.79 -5.82 29.51
N GLN A 26 -13.55 -4.86 30.41
CA GLN A 26 -14.59 -4.30 31.29
C GLN A 26 -15.58 -3.39 30.58
N GLN A 27 -15.20 -2.83 29.42
CA GLN A 27 -16.02 -1.94 28.63
C GLN A 27 -16.72 -2.65 27.46
N HIS A 28 -16.22 -3.81 27.05
CA HIS A 28 -16.77 -4.58 25.96
C HIS A 28 -18.21 -5.02 26.24
N ARG A 29 -19.08 -4.83 25.26
CA ARG A 29 -20.48 -5.29 25.25
C ARG A 29 -20.72 -6.21 24.07
N ALA A 30 -21.57 -7.21 24.25
CA ALA A 30 -21.95 -8.09 23.14
C ALA A 30 -22.66 -7.31 22.02
N SER A 31 -22.44 -7.66 20.77
CA SER A 31 -23.06 -7.02 19.62
C SER A 31 -24.60 -7.02 19.69
N SER A 32 -25.19 -8.03 20.33
CA SER A 32 -26.64 -8.14 20.55
C SER A 32 -27.23 -7.10 21.51
N THR A 33 -26.39 -6.33 22.22
CA THR A 33 -26.83 -5.27 23.13
C THR A 33 -27.02 -3.91 22.44
N PHE A 34 -26.70 -3.82 21.16
CA PHE A 34 -26.80 -2.60 20.35
C PHE A 34 -27.96 -2.69 19.35
N ASN A 35 -28.56 -1.57 19.03
CA ASN A 35 -29.69 -1.50 18.09
C ASN A 35 -29.25 -1.69 16.64
N SER A 36 -27.99 -1.38 16.32
CA SER A 36 -27.41 -1.53 14.99
C SER A 36 -25.96 -1.97 15.05
N ARG A 37 -25.47 -2.59 13.95
CA ARG A 37 -24.06 -2.92 13.83
C ARG A 37 -23.18 -1.66 13.80
N GLU A 38 -23.65 -0.57 13.28
CA GLU A 38 -22.91 0.70 13.23
C GLU A 38 -22.65 1.25 14.62
N GLU A 39 -23.68 1.25 15.48
CA GLU A 39 -23.56 1.62 16.90
C GLU A 39 -22.59 0.72 17.66
N TYR A 40 -22.68 -0.59 17.43
CA TYR A 40 -21.72 -1.56 18.00
C TYR A 40 -20.27 -1.26 17.57
N LEU A 41 -20.03 -1.04 16.27
CA LEU A 41 -18.69 -0.75 15.74
C LEU A 41 -18.16 0.59 16.29
N GLU A 42 -18.98 1.62 16.39
CA GLU A 42 -18.57 2.88 17.00
C GLU A 42 -18.16 2.70 18.46
N HIS A 43 -18.93 1.92 19.23
CA HIS A 43 -18.58 1.59 20.60
C HIS A 43 -17.25 0.83 20.67
N GLU A 44 -17.10 -0.26 19.94
CA GLU A 44 -15.88 -1.09 19.92
C GLU A 44 -14.64 -0.27 19.57
N LEU A 45 -14.70 0.52 18.51
CA LEU A 45 -13.58 1.34 18.07
C LEU A 45 -13.25 2.49 19.05
N THR A 46 -14.23 2.95 19.81
CA THR A 46 -14.04 3.97 20.85
C THR A 46 -13.35 3.43 22.10
N ILE A 47 -13.68 2.19 22.52
CA ILE A 47 -13.09 1.57 23.70
C ILE A 47 -11.70 0.99 23.43
N MET A 48 -11.36 0.71 22.17
CA MET A 48 -10.02 0.26 21.79
C MET A 48 -8.97 1.34 22.11
N ARG A 49 -7.89 0.91 22.77
CA ARG A 49 -6.76 1.78 23.15
C ARG A 49 -5.47 1.15 22.68
N PRO A 50 -5.14 1.24 21.39
CA PRO A 50 -3.91 0.68 20.86
C PRO A 50 -2.70 1.29 21.56
N LYS A 51 -1.78 0.43 22.01
CA LYS A 51 -0.58 0.80 22.75
C LYS A 51 0.64 0.65 21.83
N ARG A 52 1.21 1.77 21.42
CA ARG A 52 2.45 1.79 20.63
C ARG A 52 3.63 1.28 21.46
N TRP A 53 4.47 0.46 20.84
CA TRP A 53 5.67 -0.15 21.45
C TRP A 53 5.38 -0.98 22.71
N ARG A 54 4.18 -1.55 22.79
CA ARG A 54 3.76 -2.50 23.81
C ARG A 54 2.95 -3.61 23.18
N ALA A 55 3.02 -4.79 23.76
CA ALA A 55 2.26 -5.93 23.26
C ALA A 55 0.76 -5.70 23.37
N ASN A 56 0.08 -5.70 22.24
CA ASN A 56 -1.37 -5.70 22.12
C ASN A 56 -1.82 -7.15 21.86
N LEU A 57 -2.70 -7.69 22.67
CA LEU A 57 -3.08 -9.09 22.62
C LEU A 57 -4.57 -9.23 22.25
N PRO A 58 -4.91 -10.24 21.43
CA PRO A 58 -6.30 -10.60 21.20
C PRO A 58 -7.04 -10.86 22.53
N VAL A 59 -8.33 -10.61 22.57
CA VAL A 59 -9.22 -10.71 23.73
C VAL A 59 -8.95 -9.68 24.81
N ARG A 60 -7.69 -9.34 25.09
CA ARG A 60 -7.32 -8.33 26.09
C ARG A 60 -7.50 -6.89 25.57
N ASP A 61 -7.06 -6.59 24.36
CA ASP A 61 -7.01 -5.25 23.80
C ASP A 61 -7.91 -5.07 22.55
N TYR A 62 -8.29 -6.15 21.90
CA TYR A 62 -9.20 -6.22 20.74
C TYR A 62 -9.76 -7.62 20.53
N ARG A 63 -10.75 -7.79 19.63
CA ARG A 63 -11.38 -9.09 19.31
C ARG A 63 -11.37 -9.34 17.81
N PHE A 64 -11.45 -10.64 17.45
CA PHE A 64 -11.68 -11.08 16.09
C PHE A 64 -13.18 -11.16 15.78
N GLU A 65 -13.52 -10.87 14.53
CA GLU A 65 -14.85 -11.08 13.97
C GLU A 65 -14.75 -11.76 12.59
N ALA A 66 -15.85 -12.26 12.07
CA ALA A 66 -15.89 -12.94 10.78
C ALA A 66 -15.42 -12.05 9.62
N GLU A 67 -15.78 -10.76 9.68
CA GLU A 67 -15.40 -9.75 8.69
C GLU A 67 -13.88 -9.54 8.63
N ASP A 68 -13.17 -9.71 9.73
CA ASP A 68 -11.70 -9.61 9.76
C ASP A 68 -11.06 -10.70 8.90
N SER A 69 -11.61 -11.93 8.95
CA SER A 69 -11.12 -13.07 8.17
C SER A 69 -11.26 -12.82 6.66
N ILE A 70 -12.36 -12.21 6.24
CA ILE A 70 -12.62 -11.97 4.82
C ILE A 70 -11.78 -10.80 4.31
N ALA A 71 -11.65 -9.74 5.11
CA ALA A 71 -10.74 -8.65 4.79
C ALA A 71 -9.28 -9.16 4.68
N ALA A 72 -8.87 -10.04 5.60
CA ALA A 72 -7.55 -10.65 5.61
C ALA A 72 -7.32 -11.60 4.41
N MET A 73 -8.32 -12.37 4.01
CA MET A 73 -8.25 -13.23 2.82
C MET A 73 -8.13 -12.40 1.55
N ALA A 74 -8.93 -11.34 1.39
CA ALA A 74 -8.82 -10.42 0.28
C ALA A 74 -7.44 -9.76 0.21
N ALA A 75 -6.90 -9.36 1.37
CA ALA A 75 -5.56 -8.81 1.48
C ALA A 75 -4.48 -9.81 1.07
N THR A 76 -4.59 -11.07 1.48
CA THR A 76 -3.64 -12.12 1.13
C THR A 76 -3.62 -12.38 -0.38
N ILE A 77 -4.79 -12.50 -1.02
CA ILE A 77 -4.90 -12.63 -2.48
C ILE A 77 -4.18 -11.46 -3.16
N GLY A 78 -4.51 -10.22 -2.78
CA GLY A 78 -3.86 -9.04 -3.33
C GLY A 78 -2.34 -9.00 -3.09
N LYS A 79 -1.86 -9.51 -1.95
CA LYS A 79 -0.42 -9.58 -1.65
C LYS A 79 0.29 -10.56 -2.58
N VAL A 80 -0.24 -11.77 -2.73
CA VAL A 80 0.35 -12.79 -3.62
C VAL A 80 0.48 -12.25 -5.03
N VAL A 81 -0.59 -11.65 -5.54
CA VAL A 81 -0.64 -11.02 -6.85
C VAL A 81 0.42 -9.92 -7.02
N MET A 82 0.51 -9.01 -6.05
CA MET A 82 1.43 -7.88 -6.14
C MET A 82 2.90 -8.29 -6.00
N VAL A 83 3.20 -9.24 -5.11
CA VAL A 83 4.56 -9.80 -4.99
C VAL A 83 4.91 -10.57 -6.25
N GLY A 84 3.99 -11.37 -6.77
CA GLY A 84 4.15 -12.07 -8.03
C GLY A 84 4.48 -11.12 -9.18
N ALA A 85 3.76 -9.99 -9.30
CA ALA A 85 4.02 -8.99 -10.33
C ALA A 85 5.44 -8.37 -10.24
N ILE A 86 5.92 -8.05 -9.03
CA ILE A 86 7.29 -7.52 -8.84
C ILE A 86 8.33 -8.60 -9.14
N ALA A 87 8.18 -9.79 -8.55
CA ALA A 87 9.12 -10.90 -8.75
C ALA A 87 9.20 -11.28 -10.24
N THR A 88 8.07 -11.37 -10.93
CA THR A 88 8.02 -11.65 -12.37
C THR A 88 8.72 -10.55 -13.18
N THR A 89 8.54 -9.29 -12.82
CA THR A 89 9.17 -8.19 -13.56
C THR A 89 10.70 -8.23 -13.41
N PHE A 90 11.21 -8.47 -12.20
CA PHE A 90 12.66 -8.68 -11.99
C PHE A 90 13.16 -9.92 -12.72
N ALA A 91 12.49 -11.05 -12.54
CA ALA A 91 12.91 -12.31 -13.13
C ALA A 91 13.00 -12.22 -14.67
N LYS A 92 11.98 -11.66 -15.32
CA LYS A 92 12.00 -11.44 -16.78
C LYS A 92 13.11 -10.49 -17.20
N SER A 93 13.35 -9.41 -16.45
CA SER A 93 14.42 -8.45 -16.74
C SER A 93 15.82 -9.04 -16.56
N LEU A 94 15.98 -10.03 -15.67
CA LEU A 94 17.23 -10.72 -15.37
C LEU A 94 17.37 -12.07 -16.09
N GLY A 95 16.37 -12.51 -16.85
CA GLY A 95 16.37 -13.81 -17.55
C GLY A 95 16.21 -15.03 -16.62
N LEU A 96 15.56 -14.86 -15.46
CA LEU A 96 15.34 -15.92 -14.48
C LEU A 96 14.15 -16.82 -14.82
N GLN A 97 14.16 -18.04 -14.28
CA GLN A 97 13.12 -19.03 -14.53
C GLN A 97 11.84 -18.75 -13.72
N GLU A 98 10.70 -19.22 -14.24
CA GLU A 98 9.39 -19.06 -13.60
C GLU A 98 9.31 -19.78 -12.23
N SER A 99 9.94 -20.95 -12.10
CA SER A 99 10.05 -21.68 -10.84
C SER A 99 10.67 -20.83 -9.71
N PHE A 100 11.66 -20.00 -10.04
CA PHE A 100 12.24 -19.05 -9.09
C PHE A 100 11.22 -18.02 -8.62
N ILE A 101 10.37 -17.52 -9.53
CA ILE A 101 9.35 -16.52 -9.21
C ILE A 101 8.37 -17.07 -8.16
N LEU A 102 7.83 -18.25 -8.42
CA LEU A 102 6.88 -18.91 -7.54
C LEU A 102 7.47 -19.18 -6.16
N GLU A 103 8.69 -19.68 -6.12
CA GLU A 103 9.40 -19.96 -4.86
C GLU A 103 9.73 -18.68 -4.08
N ASN A 104 10.16 -17.62 -4.77
CA ASN A 104 10.43 -16.32 -4.14
C ASN A 104 9.17 -15.68 -3.57
N VAL A 105 8.02 -15.79 -4.27
CA VAL A 105 6.74 -15.29 -3.76
C VAL A 105 6.32 -16.00 -2.49
N ARG A 106 6.47 -17.35 -2.44
CA ARG A 106 6.18 -18.16 -1.26
C ARG A 106 7.06 -17.77 -0.07
N TYR A 107 8.36 -17.65 -0.30
CA TYR A 107 9.32 -17.20 0.71
C TYR A 107 8.98 -15.80 1.24
N GLU A 108 8.67 -14.89 0.35
CA GLU A 108 8.30 -13.52 0.67
C GLU A 108 7.02 -13.43 1.53
N LEU A 109 6.05 -14.34 1.33
CA LEU A 109 4.85 -14.41 2.18
C LEU A 109 5.18 -14.83 3.62
N ILE A 110 6.15 -15.71 3.83
CA ILE A 110 6.61 -16.09 5.17
C ILE A 110 7.29 -14.90 5.86
N ILE A 111 8.19 -14.20 5.15
CA ILE A 111 8.82 -12.98 5.67
C ILE A 111 7.76 -11.94 6.03
N ALA A 112 6.82 -11.70 5.13
CA ALA A 112 5.75 -10.74 5.36
C ALA A 112 4.92 -11.11 6.60
N ALA A 113 4.52 -12.37 6.74
CA ALA A 113 3.75 -12.86 7.88
C ALA A 113 4.47 -12.61 9.21
N PHE A 114 5.78 -12.90 9.27
CA PHE A 114 6.59 -12.66 10.46
C PHE A 114 6.55 -11.19 10.90
N PHE A 115 6.79 -10.27 9.98
CA PHE A 115 6.79 -8.84 10.29
C PHE A 115 5.40 -8.29 10.58
N ILE A 116 4.36 -8.80 9.93
CA ILE A 116 2.98 -8.41 10.21
C ILE A 116 2.60 -8.78 11.65
N VAL A 117 2.95 -10.00 12.09
CA VAL A 117 2.67 -10.45 13.46
C VAL A 117 3.36 -9.52 14.46
N ILE A 118 4.66 -9.28 14.29
CA ILE A 118 5.43 -8.47 15.24
C ILE A 118 4.93 -7.02 15.26
N PHE A 119 4.86 -6.36 14.12
CA PHE A 119 4.54 -4.93 14.08
C PHE A 119 3.05 -4.68 14.15
N SER A 120 2.32 -4.90 13.07
CA SER A 120 0.90 -4.52 12.97
C SER A 120 0.00 -5.34 13.90
N GLY A 121 0.36 -6.59 14.17
CA GLY A 121 -0.38 -7.46 15.10
C GLY A 121 -0.15 -7.13 16.58
N PHE A 122 1.09 -6.85 16.99
CA PHE A 122 1.42 -6.73 18.41
C PHE A 122 1.97 -5.37 18.82
N ILE A 123 3.03 -4.86 18.20
CA ILE A 123 3.82 -3.73 18.74
C ILE A 123 3.34 -2.37 18.25
N LEU A 124 2.95 -2.27 16.98
CA LEU A 124 2.48 -1.05 16.33
C LEU A 124 1.09 -1.25 15.72
N PRO A 125 0.04 -1.31 16.54
CA PRO A 125 -1.32 -1.66 16.09
C PRO A 125 -1.96 -0.60 15.18
N THR A 126 -1.36 0.57 15.05
CA THR A 126 -1.74 1.63 14.11
C THR A 126 -0.88 1.64 12.85
N ALA A 127 0.13 0.77 12.75
CA ALA A 127 0.88 0.60 11.51
C ALA A 127 0.09 -0.28 10.54
N ASN A 128 -0.15 0.22 9.33
CA ASN A 128 -0.67 -0.65 8.28
C ASN A 128 0.36 -1.75 7.97
N LEU A 129 -0.14 -2.87 7.46
CA LEU A 129 0.71 -3.98 7.06
C LEU A 129 1.71 -3.54 6.00
N ALA A 130 2.95 -3.98 6.13
CA ALA A 130 4.00 -3.73 5.15
C ALA A 130 3.70 -4.47 3.85
N GLY A 131 3.16 -3.75 2.90
CA GLY A 131 2.64 -4.23 1.63
C GLY A 131 3.68 -4.33 0.52
N THR A 132 3.22 -4.12 -0.70
CA THR A 132 4.03 -4.17 -1.93
C THR A 132 3.86 -2.86 -2.69
N HIS A 133 4.96 -2.27 -3.13
CA HIS A 133 4.98 -0.97 -3.79
C HIS A 133 4.74 -1.12 -5.30
N GLY A 134 3.46 -1.26 -5.67
CA GLY A 134 3.02 -1.41 -7.07
C GLY A 134 3.54 -0.33 -8.04
N PRO A 135 3.60 0.96 -7.66
CA PRO A 135 4.16 2.02 -8.52
C PRO A 135 5.62 1.82 -8.96
N LEU A 136 6.38 0.93 -8.31
CA LEU A 136 7.74 0.60 -8.73
C LEU A 136 7.81 -0.40 -9.90
N ILE A 137 6.76 -1.15 -10.18
CA ILE A 137 6.78 -2.19 -11.23
C ILE A 137 7.28 -1.65 -12.59
N PRO A 138 6.84 -0.48 -13.09
CA PRO A 138 7.33 0.07 -14.35
C PRO A 138 8.79 0.55 -14.30
N ILE A 139 9.32 0.80 -13.10
CA ILE A 139 10.68 1.32 -12.91
C ILE A 139 11.70 0.18 -12.86
N ILE A 140 11.30 -1.03 -12.45
CA ILE A 140 12.19 -2.19 -12.30
C ILE A 140 13.02 -2.49 -13.56
N PRO A 141 12.47 -2.54 -14.77
CA PRO A 141 13.28 -2.79 -15.98
C PRO A 141 14.37 -1.73 -16.18
N ILE A 142 14.11 -0.48 -15.82
CA ILE A 142 15.07 0.63 -15.93
C ILE A 142 16.20 0.44 -14.90
N VAL A 143 15.85 0.05 -13.66
CA VAL A 143 16.82 -0.26 -12.60
C VAL A 143 17.75 -1.38 -13.05
N VAL A 144 17.20 -2.46 -13.60
CA VAL A 144 17.99 -3.62 -14.07
C VAL A 144 18.85 -3.23 -15.27
N ALA A 145 18.32 -2.47 -16.23
CA ALA A 145 19.09 -2.01 -17.38
C ALA A 145 20.27 -1.09 -17.01
N ALA A 146 20.13 -0.35 -15.90
CA ALA A 146 21.21 0.46 -15.33
C ALA A 146 22.24 -0.38 -14.52
N GLY A 147 22.09 -1.70 -14.40
CA GLY A 147 22.94 -2.56 -13.58
C GLY A 147 22.55 -2.58 -12.09
N GLY A 148 21.32 -2.19 -11.78
CA GLY A 148 20.84 -2.11 -10.41
C GLY A 148 20.61 -3.47 -9.75
N HIS A 149 21.14 -3.64 -8.53
CA HIS A 149 21.03 -4.85 -7.74
C HIS A 149 19.79 -4.81 -6.85
N PRO A 150 18.88 -5.82 -6.88
CA PRO A 150 17.62 -5.82 -6.09
C PRO A 150 17.84 -5.65 -4.59
N MET A 151 18.84 -6.32 -4.00
CA MET A 151 19.16 -6.19 -2.58
C MET A 151 19.66 -4.78 -2.23
N ALA A 152 20.59 -4.21 -3.01
CA ALA A 152 21.08 -2.84 -2.77
C ALA A 152 19.93 -1.83 -2.85
N PHE A 153 19.04 -1.99 -3.83
CA PHE A 153 17.87 -1.16 -4.00
C PHE A 153 16.92 -1.25 -2.78
N GLY A 154 16.60 -2.46 -2.35
CA GLY A 154 15.75 -2.68 -1.19
C GLY A 154 16.36 -2.16 0.12
N LEU A 155 17.66 -2.33 0.33
CA LEU A 155 18.38 -1.82 1.50
C LEU A 155 18.36 -0.29 1.57
N LEU A 156 18.58 0.40 0.44
CA LEU A 156 18.51 1.86 0.40
C LEU A 156 17.08 2.36 0.64
N ILE A 157 16.07 1.72 0.05
CA ILE A 157 14.66 2.06 0.34
C ILE A 157 14.38 1.93 1.83
N GLY A 158 14.81 0.82 2.45
CA GLY A 158 14.62 0.60 3.88
C GLY A 158 15.33 1.66 4.74
N ALA A 159 16.58 1.97 4.45
CA ALA A 159 17.38 2.95 5.18
C ALA A 159 16.78 4.37 5.06
N LEU A 160 16.50 4.83 3.84
CA LEU A 160 15.90 6.15 3.60
C LEU A 160 14.51 6.28 4.22
N GLY A 161 13.69 5.23 4.09
CA GLY A 161 12.37 5.18 4.70
C GLY A 161 12.42 5.24 6.23
N LEU A 162 13.38 4.55 6.85
CA LEU A 162 13.57 4.58 8.31
C LEU A 162 14.01 5.98 8.79
N ILE A 163 14.92 6.63 8.07
CA ILE A 163 15.32 8.02 8.36
C ILE A 163 14.11 8.95 8.33
N LEU A 164 13.27 8.85 7.30
CA LEU A 164 12.03 9.63 7.21
C LEU A 164 11.05 9.31 8.33
N ALA A 165 10.88 8.04 8.68
CA ALA A 165 9.97 7.63 9.76
C ALA A 165 10.40 8.20 11.13
N ILE A 166 11.69 8.08 11.47
CA ILE A 166 12.24 8.57 12.74
C ILE A 166 12.19 10.11 12.82
N SER A 167 12.45 10.79 11.71
CA SER A 167 12.38 12.26 11.64
C SER A 167 10.94 12.80 11.54
N LYS A 168 9.91 11.93 11.54
CA LYS A 168 8.51 12.28 11.28
C LYS A 168 8.31 12.97 9.92
N GLY A 169 9.21 12.69 8.98
CA GLY A 169 9.17 13.24 7.62
C GLY A 169 7.96 12.76 6.83
N GLY A 170 7.49 11.53 7.08
CA GLY A 170 6.28 10.98 6.48
C GLY A 170 5.03 11.79 6.80
N SER A 171 4.77 12.03 8.08
CA SER A 171 3.66 12.89 8.53
C SER A 171 3.81 14.33 8.03
N MET A 172 5.03 14.86 7.98
CA MET A 172 5.28 16.19 7.43
C MET A 172 4.91 16.27 5.94
N LEU A 173 5.38 15.33 5.12
CA LEU A 173 5.07 15.28 3.69
C LEU A 173 3.59 15.06 3.42
N ALA A 174 2.93 14.21 4.23
CA ALA A 174 1.49 14.02 4.16
C ALA A 174 0.72 15.32 4.44
N ASN A 175 1.14 16.09 5.45
CA ASN A 175 0.53 17.37 5.78
C ASN A 175 0.78 18.45 4.71
N LEU A 176 1.90 18.37 3.98
CA LEU A 176 2.20 19.26 2.86
C LEU A 176 1.39 18.91 1.61
N THR A 177 0.96 17.67 1.47
CA THR A 177 0.14 17.21 0.35
C THR A 177 -1.33 17.57 0.60
N SER A 178 -1.93 18.39 -0.25
CA SER A 178 -3.35 18.73 -0.11
C SER A 178 -4.27 17.57 -0.54
N LYS A 179 -5.53 17.63 -0.11
CA LYS A 179 -6.55 16.67 -0.56
C LYS A 179 -6.67 16.61 -2.08
N GLY A 180 -6.57 17.76 -2.77
CA GLY A 180 -6.64 17.81 -4.23
C GLY A 180 -5.47 17.09 -4.89
N VAL A 181 -4.25 17.32 -4.41
CA VAL A 181 -3.04 16.64 -4.92
C VAL A 181 -3.14 15.13 -4.67
N CYS A 182 -3.50 14.72 -3.44
CA CYS A 182 -3.66 13.31 -3.10
C CYS A 182 -4.77 12.64 -3.92
N GLY A 183 -5.95 13.27 -4.00
CA GLY A 183 -7.08 12.75 -4.78
C GLY A 183 -6.75 12.60 -6.26
N GLY A 184 -6.06 13.56 -6.86
CA GLY A 184 -5.61 13.47 -8.25
C GLY A 184 -4.62 12.33 -8.51
N LEU A 185 -3.69 12.08 -7.58
CA LEU A 185 -2.80 10.91 -7.66
C LEU A 185 -3.57 9.60 -7.60
N LEU A 186 -4.52 9.48 -6.66
CA LEU A 186 -5.34 8.28 -6.53
C LEU A 186 -6.17 8.03 -7.79
N LEU A 187 -6.76 9.09 -8.38
CA LEU A 187 -7.46 9.02 -9.67
C LEU A 187 -6.56 8.52 -10.79
N TYR A 188 -5.36 9.10 -10.91
CA TYR A 188 -4.38 8.69 -11.91
C TYR A 188 -3.99 7.22 -11.75
N LEU A 189 -3.58 6.81 -10.54
CA LEU A 189 -3.13 5.45 -10.26
C LEU A 189 -4.26 4.43 -10.45
N GLY A 190 -5.46 4.74 -10.00
CA GLY A 190 -6.63 3.89 -10.18
C GLY A 190 -7.01 3.70 -11.64
N PHE A 191 -7.03 4.76 -12.43
CA PHE A 191 -7.36 4.70 -13.86
C PHE A 191 -6.30 3.96 -14.67
N VAL A 192 -5.03 4.34 -14.52
CA VAL A 192 -3.91 3.73 -15.27
C VAL A 192 -3.75 2.27 -14.87
N GLY A 193 -3.88 1.97 -13.57
CA GLY A 193 -3.83 0.60 -13.07
C GLY A 193 -4.94 -0.28 -13.63
N THR A 194 -6.19 0.18 -13.61
CA THR A 194 -7.33 -0.54 -14.20
C THR A 194 -7.11 -0.78 -15.70
N ALA A 195 -6.79 0.28 -16.45
CA ALA A 195 -6.58 0.17 -17.91
C ALA A 195 -5.45 -0.80 -18.26
N SER A 196 -4.36 -0.76 -17.49
CA SER A 196 -3.21 -1.66 -17.67
C SER A 196 -3.57 -3.12 -17.43
N GLN A 197 -4.30 -3.43 -16.35
CA GLN A 197 -4.67 -4.82 -16.03
C GLN A 197 -5.67 -5.38 -17.04
N VAL A 198 -6.67 -4.60 -17.42
CA VAL A 198 -7.63 -4.99 -18.46
C VAL A 198 -6.91 -5.26 -19.78
N LYS A 199 -5.97 -4.39 -20.18
CA LYS A 199 -5.18 -4.60 -21.41
C LYS A 199 -4.33 -5.88 -21.33
N LYS A 200 -3.73 -6.19 -20.20
CA LYS A 200 -2.97 -7.43 -19.99
C LYS A 200 -3.86 -8.67 -20.11
N LEU A 201 -5.04 -8.64 -19.49
CA LEU A 201 -6.00 -9.75 -19.60
C LEU A 201 -6.44 -9.99 -21.05
N TYR A 202 -6.70 -8.93 -21.83
CA TYR A 202 -7.01 -9.08 -23.26
C TYR A 202 -5.84 -9.66 -24.03
N ALA A 203 -4.63 -9.16 -23.84
CA ALA A 203 -3.44 -9.70 -24.50
C ALA A 203 -3.18 -11.17 -24.16
N TRP A 204 -3.40 -11.57 -22.91
CA TRP A 204 -3.32 -12.96 -22.49
C TRP A 204 -4.40 -13.81 -23.18
N ALA A 205 -5.66 -13.37 -23.18
CA ALA A 205 -6.77 -14.10 -23.82
C ALA A 205 -6.58 -14.24 -25.34
N GLU A 206 -6.03 -13.22 -26.00
CA GLU A 206 -5.63 -13.28 -27.41
C GLU A 206 -4.50 -14.29 -27.64
N SER A 207 -3.52 -14.39 -26.73
CA SER A 207 -2.41 -15.34 -26.87
C SER A 207 -2.81 -16.81 -26.80
N ILE A 208 -4.01 -17.10 -26.29
CA ILE A 208 -4.61 -18.44 -26.23
C ILE A 208 -5.79 -18.62 -27.20
N ASP A 209 -5.97 -17.70 -28.16
CA ASP A 209 -7.09 -17.68 -29.14
C ASP A 209 -8.48 -17.62 -28.48
N MET A 210 -8.60 -17.07 -27.28
CA MET A 210 -9.85 -17.01 -26.52
C MET A 210 -10.19 -15.57 -26.05
N ALA A 211 -10.05 -14.57 -26.92
CA ALA A 211 -10.24 -13.15 -26.59
C ALA A 211 -11.57 -12.85 -25.88
N HIS A 212 -12.64 -13.63 -26.15
CA HIS A 212 -13.94 -13.48 -25.52
C HIS A 212 -13.93 -13.73 -24.01
N ILE A 213 -12.98 -14.52 -23.47
CA ILE A 213 -12.85 -14.79 -22.03
C ILE A 213 -12.61 -13.49 -21.26
N ALA A 214 -11.73 -12.62 -21.78
CA ALA A 214 -11.43 -11.35 -21.13
C ALA A 214 -12.67 -10.47 -20.95
N PHE A 215 -13.48 -10.37 -22.01
CA PHE A 215 -14.73 -9.63 -21.97
C PHE A 215 -15.70 -10.22 -20.95
N VAL A 216 -15.94 -11.54 -20.98
CA VAL A 216 -16.89 -12.21 -20.07
C VAL A 216 -16.46 -12.07 -18.61
N VAL A 217 -15.17 -12.29 -18.30
CA VAL A 217 -14.64 -12.17 -16.94
C VAL A 217 -14.82 -10.74 -16.42
N ILE A 218 -14.46 -9.72 -17.20
CA ILE A 218 -14.59 -8.32 -16.79
C ILE A 218 -16.07 -7.95 -16.62
N PHE A 219 -16.91 -8.28 -17.57
CA PHE A 219 -18.32 -7.96 -17.56
C PHE A 219 -19.05 -8.56 -16.35
N CYS A 220 -18.85 -9.86 -16.08
CA CYS A 220 -19.44 -10.54 -14.94
C CYS A 220 -18.88 -9.99 -13.61
N THR A 221 -17.59 -9.61 -13.57
CA THR A 221 -16.98 -9.00 -12.40
C THR A 221 -17.59 -7.63 -12.08
N ILE A 222 -17.83 -6.79 -13.08
CA ILE A 222 -18.49 -5.49 -12.89
C ILE A 222 -19.89 -5.66 -12.33
N ILE A 223 -20.66 -6.61 -12.87
CA ILE A 223 -22.01 -6.91 -12.36
C ILE A 223 -21.95 -7.39 -10.90
N LEU A 224 -21.07 -8.35 -10.60
CA LEU A 224 -20.91 -8.86 -9.24
C LEU A 224 -20.52 -7.73 -8.26
N TYR A 225 -19.58 -6.88 -8.66
CA TYR A 225 -19.15 -5.75 -7.84
C TYR A 225 -20.32 -4.80 -7.55
N ALA A 226 -21.11 -4.45 -8.57
CA ALA A 226 -22.28 -3.58 -8.41
C ALA A 226 -23.34 -4.22 -7.50
N LEU A 227 -23.59 -5.52 -7.61
CA LEU A 227 -24.51 -6.25 -6.74
C LEU A 227 -24.03 -6.27 -5.28
N LEU A 228 -22.74 -6.52 -5.06
CA LEU A 228 -22.15 -6.53 -3.71
C LEU A 228 -22.19 -5.14 -3.07
N GLU A 229 -22.00 -4.08 -3.85
CA GLU A 229 -22.18 -2.70 -3.41
C GLU A 229 -23.62 -2.42 -3.02
N HIS A 230 -24.57 -2.80 -3.85
CA HIS A 230 -26.01 -2.65 -3.59
C HIS A 230 -26.43 -3.39 -2.31
N TRP A 231 -25.90 -4.59 -2.06
CA TRP A 231 -26.17 -5.37 -0.85
C TRP A 231 -25.37 -4.93 0.36
N ARG A 232 -24.52 -3.90 0.25
CA ARG A 232 -23.60 -3.44 1.31
C ARG A 232 -22.63 -4.53 1.79
N LYS A 233 -22.27 -5.47 0.90
CA LYS A 233 -21.34 -6.57 1.13
C LYS A 233 -20.04 -6.41 0.34
N ARG A 234 -19.65 -5.20 0.07
CA ARG A 234 -18.46 -4.86 -0.72
C ARG A 234 -17.16 -5.48 -0.19
N TRP A 235 -17.09 -5.76 1.10
CA TRP A 235 -15.95 -6.46 1.70
C TRP A 235 -15.74 -7.89 1.16
N LEU A 236 -16.74 -8.50 0.52
CA LEU A 236 -16.66 -9.77 -0.21
C LEU A 236 -16.17 -9.60 -1.66
N ALA A 237 -15.99 -8.37 -2.14
CA ALA A 237 -15.77 -8.11 -3.55
C ALA A 237 -14.53 -8.83 -4.10
N VAL A 238 -13.38 -8.75 -3.41
CA VAL A 238 -12.15 -9.40 -3.88
C VAL A 238 -12.28 -10.92 -3.93
N PRO A 239 -12.61 -11.63 -2.83
CA PRO A 239 -12.66 -13.09 -2.85
C PRO A 239 -13.70 -13.63 -3.83
N LEU A 240 -14.90 -13.05 -3.89
CA LEU A 240 -15.94 -13.53 -4.78
C LEU A 240 -15.65 -13.20 -6.25
N SER A 241 -15.05 -12.05 -6.53
CA SER A 241 -14.67 -11.71 -7.92
C SER A 241 -13.52 -12.58 -8.42
N CYS A 242 -12.54 -12.89 -7.59
CA CYS A 242 -11.46 -13.83 -7.94
C CYS A 242 -12.01 -15.23 -8.21
N LEU A 243 -12.91 -15.72 -7.35
CA LEU A 243 -13.57 -17.00 -7.55
C LEU A 243 -14.37 -17.02 -8.85
N LEU A 244 -15.17 -15.98 -9.11
CA LEU A 244 -15.97 -15.86 -10.34
C LEU A 244 -15.07 -15.78 -11.58
N GLY A 245 -14.06 -14.92 -11.59
CA GLY A 245 -13.14 -14.75 -12.72
C GLY A 245 -12.40 -16.05 -13.06
N GLY A 246 -11.87 -16.72 -12.03
CA GLY A 246 -11.19 -18.01 -12.22
C GLY A 246 -12.13 -19.11 -12.70
N THR A 247 -13.30 -19.26 -12.08
CA THR A 247 -14.27 -20.31 -12.48
C THR A 247 -14.83 -20.08 -13.88
N LEU A 248 -15.11 -18.85 -14.27
CA LEU A 248 -15.56 -18.52 -15.63
C LEU A 248 -14.49 -18.86 -16.66
N ALA A 249 -13.25 -18.40 -16.44
CA ALA A 249 -12.16 -18.67 -17.37
C ALA A 249 -11.92 -20.18 -17.52
N PHE A 250 -11.90 -20.93 -16.41
CA PHE A 250 -11.74 -22.39 -16.43
C PHE A 250 -12.91 -23.09 -17.14
N ALA A 251 -14.15 -22.71 -16.85
CA ALA A 251 -15.34 -23.29 -17.48
C ALA A 251 -15.41 -23.02 -18.99
N MET A 252 -14.80 -21.92 -19.45
CA MET A 252 -14.67 -21.57 -20.85
C MET A 252 -13.48 -22.25 -21.53
N GLY A 253 -12.72 -23.09 -20.84
CA GLY A 253 -11.63 -23.88 -21.38
C GLY A 253 -10.26 -23.18 -21.38
N ALA A 254 -10.10 -22.10 -20.62
CA ALA A 254 -8.79 -21.47 -20.50
C ALA A 254 -7.77 -22.43 -19.86
N PRO A 255 -6.55 -22.52 -20.40
CA PRO A 255 -5.53 -23.41 -19.87
C PRO A 255 -5.11 -22.97 -18.47
N PHE A 256 -5.01 -23.94 -17.56
CA PHE A 256 -4.51 -23.74 -16.21
C PHE A 256 -3.85 -25.00 -15.69
N GLU A 257 -2.64 -24.88 -15.19
CA GLU A 257 -1.88 -25.98 -14.59
C GLU A 257 -1.27 -25.54 -13.27
N PHE A 258 -1.31 -26.44 -12.27
CA PHE A 258 -0.61 -26.22 -11.01
C PHE A 258 0.88 -26.57 -11.20
N GLN A 259 1.76 -25.62 -10.92
CA GLN A 259 3.21 -25.79 -10.98
C GLN A 259 3.83 -25.92 -9.59
N THR A 260 3.15 -25.41 -8.55
CA THR A 260 3.63 -25.49 -7.19
C THR A 260 3.17 -26.74 -6.47
N ALA A 261 3.93 -27.16 -5.46
CA ALA A 261 3.59 -28.27 -4.58
C ALA A 261 3.53 -27.80 -3.11
N PRO A 262 2.69 -28.43 -2.26
CA PRO A 262 2.70 -28.16 -0.83
C PRO A 262 4.08 -28.41 -0.22
N GLY A 263 4.51 -27.55 0.69
CA GLY A 263 5.78 -27.63 1.40
C GLY A 263 6.31 -26.28 1.83
N LEU A 264 7.43 -26.26 2.54
CA LEU A 264 8.13 -25.05 2.89
C LEU A 264 8.90 -24.52 1.67
N PRO A 265 8.87 -23.20 1.42
CA PRO A 265 9.78 -22.60 0.47
C PRO A 265 11.23 -22.73 0.95
N ASN A 266 12.18 -22.52 0.06
CA ASN A 266 13.58 -22.50 0.44
C ASN A 266 13.84 -21.33 1.41
N MET A 267 14.14 -21.64 2.67
CA MET A 267 14.38 -20.65 3.73
C MET A 267 15.87 -20.33 3.93
N ASN A 268 16.76 -20.89 3.09
CA ASN A 268 18.19 -20.62 3.18
C ASN A 268 18.51 -19.26 2.52
N PRO A 269 18.97 -18.24 3.28
CA PRO A 269 19.35 -16.95 2.68
C PRO A 269 20.45 -17.06 1.61
N MET A 270 21.38 -18.00 1.75
CA MET A 270 22.45 -18.23 0.77
C MET A 270 21.91 -18.64 -0.60
N TYR A 271 20.79 -19.35 -0.63
CA TYR A 271 20.10 -19.67 -1.87
C TYR A 271 19.61 -18.41 -2.59
N TRP A 272 19.17 -17.41 -1.84
CA TRP A 272 18.58 -16.19 -2.40
C TRP A 272 19.61 -15.14 -2.84
N TRP A 273 20.81 -15.13 -2.28
CA TRP A 273 21.82 -14.11 -2.58
C TRP A 273 23.26 -14.64 -2.71
N GLY A 274 23.46 -15.95 -2.75
CA GLY A 274 24.74 -16.56 -3.15
C GLY A 274 24.95 -16.53 -4.67
N GLU A 275 26.12 -16.95 -5.14
CA GLU A 275 26.42 -17.03 -6.58
C GLU A 275 25.49 -17.98 -7.34
N ASP A 276 25.10 -19.09 -6.69
CA ASP A 276 24.14 -20.07 -7.22
C ASP A 276 22.69 -19.67 -6.92
N SER A 277 22.43 -18.44 -6.52
CA SER A 277 21.10 -17.96 -6.19
C SER A 277 20.23 -17.85 -7.43
N GLY A 278 18.92 -17.90 -7.24
CA GLY A 278 17.98 -17.59 -8.31
C GLY A 278 18.16 -16.18 -8.89
N TRP A 279 18.69 -15.22 -8.12
CA TRP A 279 19.04 -13.89 -8.60
C TRP A 279 20.31 -13.84 -9.45
N MET A 280 21.19 -14.82 -9.35
CA MET A 280 22.45 -14.92 -10.10
C MET A 280 23.35 -13.67 -10.00
N LEU A 281 23.17 -12.84 -8.99
CA LEU A 281 23.83 -11.54 -8.83
C LEU A 281 24.81 -11.52 -7.65
N GLY A 282 24.76 -12.52 -6.77
CA GLY A 282 25.55 -12.54 -5.54
C GLY A 282 25.20 -11.39 -4.58
N LEU A 283 26.18 -10.96 -3.78
CA LEU A 283 26.06 -9.83 -2.87
C LEU A 283 26.32 -8.50 -3.61
N PRO A 284 25.60 -7.42 -3.24
CA PRO A 284 25.79 -6.12 -3.87
C PRO A 284 27.15 -5.51 -3.53
N THR A 285 27.76 -4.85 -4.51
CA THR A 285 28.96 -4.01 -4.36
C THR A 285 28.60 -2.58 -4.01
N ILE A 286 29.59 -1.75 -3.67
CA ILE A 286 29.39 -0.31 -3.44
C ILE A 286 28.82 0.36 -4.69
N GLU A 287 29.28 -0.02 -5.87
CA GLU A 287 28.79 0.48 -7.15
C GLU A 287 27.29 0.18 -7.33
N SER A 288 26.83 -1.01 -6.95
CA SER A 288 25.43 -1.39 -6.95
C SER A 288 24.55 -0.40 -6.14
N PHE A 289 25.04 0.08 -4.99
CA PHE A 289 24.35 1.07 -4.17
C PHE A 289 24.32 2.45 -4.84
N ILE A 290 25.38 2.86 -5.51
CA ILE A 290 25.45 4.14 -6.24
C ILE A 290 24.42 4.15 -7.37
N VAL A 291 24.39 3.09 -8.17
CA VAL A 291 23.47 2.95 -9.30
C VAL A 291 22.01 3.02 -8.87
N VAL A 292 21.63 2.36 -7.77
CA VAL A 292 20.22 2.32 -7.35
C VAL A 292 19.80 3.49 -6.46
N PHE A 293 20.71 4.36 -6.01
CA PHE A 293 20.41 5.45 -5.08
C PHE A 293 19.33 6.42 -5.59
N PRO A 294 19.38 6.93 -6.85
CA PRO A 294 18.34 7.81 -7.36
C PRO A 294 16.96 7.14 -7.39
N PHE A 295 16.91 5.86 -7.76
CA PHE A 295 15.69 5.07 -7.77
C PHE A 295 15.11 4.85 -6.36
N ALA A 296 15.98 4.67 -5.36
CA ALA A 296 15.57 4.54 -3.97
C ALA A 296 14.94 5.84 -3.43
N ILE A 297 15.49 7.00 -3.78
CA ILE A 297 14.89 8.30 -3.46
C ILE A 297 13.47 8.40 -4.05
N LEU A 298 13.30 8.05 -5.33
CA LEU A 298 12.00 8.08 -6.00
C LEU A 298 11.01 7.12 -5.33
N ALA A 299 11.45 5.90 -5.01
CA ALA A 299 10.62 4.89 -4.35
C ALA A 299 10.08 5.38 -2.99
N VAL A 300 10.95 5.93 -2.14
CA VAL A 300 10.56 6.42 -0.81
C VAL A 300 9.71 7.69 -0.89
N ALA A 301 9.97 8.57 -1.86
CA ALA A 301 9.14 9.74 -2.07
C ALA A 301 7.68 9.39 -2.44
N MET A 302 7.48 8.31 -3.20
CA MET A 302 6.14 7.81 -3.55
C MET A 302 5.38 7.18 -2.37
N TRP A 303 6.03 6.87 -1.25
CA TRP A 303 5.35 6.35 -0.06
C TRP A 303 4.38 7.36 0.56
N SER A 304 4.77 8.64 0.61
CA SER A 304 3.95 9.66 1.29
C SER A 304 2.54 9.80 0.70
N PRO A 305 2.34 9.96 -0.61
CA PRO A 305 1.01 10.01 -1.20
C PRO A 305 0.25 8.68 -1.07
N ASP A 306 0.93 7.54 -1.18
CA ASP A 306 0.34 6.21 -1.02
C ASP A 306 -0.21 6.01 0.40
N PHE A 307 0.59 6.28 1.41
CA PHE A 307 0.20 6.14 2.82
C PHE A 307 -0.88 7.14 3.22
N LEU A 308 -0.78 8.39 2.73
CA LEU A 308 -1.81 9.40 2.97
C LEU A 308 -3.15 8.98 2.34
N GLY A 309 -3.12 8.47 1.12
CA GLY A 309 -4.33 7.96 0.44
C GLY A 309 -5.03 6.88 1.26
N HIS A 310 -4.29 5.91 1.75
CA HIS A 310 -4.83 4.85 2.60
C HIS A 310 -5.37 5.36 3.94
N GLN A 311 -4.68 6.31 4.58
CA GLN A 311 -5.17 6.91 5.83
C GLN A 311 -6.46 7.69 5.60
N VAL A 312 -6.53 8.46 4.53
CA VAL A 312 -7.74 9.23 4.20
C VAL A 312 -8.90 8.30 3.85
N PHE A 313 -8.65 7.24 3.08
CA PHE A 313 -9.63 6.22 2.78
C PHE A 313 -10.21 5.58 4.05
N GLN A 314 -9.37 5.27 5.03
CA GLN A 314 -9.80 4.76 6.33
C GLN A 314 -10.65 5.79 7.10
N LYS A 315 -10.22 7.07 7.13
CA LYS A 315 -10.96 8.15 7.79
C LYS A 315 -12.35 8.39 7.21
N ILE A 316 -12.51 8.24 5.90
CA ILE A 316 -13.81 8.38 5.23
C ILE A 316 -14.75 7.23 5.60
N ASN A 317 -14.24 6.02 5.73
CA ASN A 317 -15.04 4.81 5.90
C ASN A 317 -15.29 4.41 7.35
N TYR A 318 -14.47 4.86 8.31
CA TYR A 318 -14.64 4.54 9.73
C TYR A 318 -15.68 5.49 10.38
N PRO A 319 -16.35 5.03 11.45
CA PRO A 319 -17.27 5.90 12.21
C PRO A 319 -16.55 7.15 12.76
N PRO A 320 -17.26 8.27 12.93
CA PRO A 320 -16.71 9.45 13.59
C PRO A 320 -16.15 9.12 14.98
N ARG A 321 -15.12 9.83 15.43
CA ARG A 321 -14.45 9.67 16.75
C ARG A 321 -13.52 8.46 16.87
N THR A 322 -13.17 7.79 15.78
CA THR A 322 -12.28 6.62 15.78
C THR A 322 -10.82 6.93 15.44
N GLU A 323 -10.39 8.17 15.55
CA GLU A 323 -9.03 8.64 15.18
C GLU A 323 -7.89 7.83 15.83
N LYS A 324 -8.12 7.28 17.03
CA LYS A 324 -7.12 6.51 17.78
C LYS A 324 -6.76 5.16 17.14
N VAL A 325 -7.64 4.64 16.31
CA VAL A 325 -7.47 3.35 15.63
C VAL A 325 -7.15 3.51 14.14
N HIS A 326 -7.05 4.74 13.66
CA HIS A 326 -6.64 4.99 12.29
C HIS A 326 -5.16 4.68 12.09
N MET A 327 -4.82 4.34 10.86
CA MET A 327 -3.45 4.15 10.43
C MET A 327 -2.61 5.40 10.72
N ASN A 328 -1.46 5.19 11.36
CA ASN A 328 -0.44 6.20 11.53
C ASN A 328 0.63 6.06 10.44
N ILE A 329 0.96 7.16 9.76
CA ILE A 329 1.89 7.16 8.62
C ILE A 329 3.30 6.82 9.06
N ASP A 330 3.83 7.45 10.13
CA ASP A 330 5.20 7.22 10.59
C ASP A 330 5.38 5.81 11.17
N ASP A 331 4.37 5.25 11.85
CA ASP A 331 4.36 3.86 12.31
C ASP A 331 4.37 2.89 11.13
N THR A 332 3.59 3.18 10.10
CA THR A 332 3.55 2.38 8.87
C THR A 332 4.89 2.45 8.13
N MET A 333 5.49 3.63 8.01
CA MET A 333 6.83 3.79 7.42
C MET A 333 7.89 3.04 8.23
N THR A 334 7.83 3.10 9.55
CA THR A 334 8.76 2.35 10.43
C THR A 334 8.66 0.85 10.17
N SER A 335 7.45 0.29 10.22
CA SER A 335 7.21 -1.13 9.96
C SER A 335 7.66 -1.53 8.55
N ALA A 336 7.28 -0.75 7.53
CA ALA A 336 7.66 -1.00 6.14
C ALA A 336 9.18 -0.93 5.92
N SER A 337 9.86 0.04 6.53
CA SER A 337 11.30 0.23 6.40
C SER A 337 12.10 -0.91 7.03
N ILE A 338 11.76 -1.30 8.26
CA ILE A 338 12.42 -2.41 8.95
C ILE A 338 12.21 -3.71 8.18
N ARG A 339 10.97 -3.98 7.78
CA ARG A 339 10.64 -5.14 6.97
C ARG A 339 11.38 -5.12 5.62
N GLN A 340 11.48 -3.95 4.95
CA GLN A 340 12.21 -3.82 3.70
C GLN A 340 13.69 -4.14 3.88
N THR A 341 14.34 -3.56 4.88
CA THR A 341 15.77 -3.79 5.15
C THR A 341 16.06 -5.27 5.41
N ILE A 342 15.34 -5.88 6.35
CA ILE A 342 15.57 -7.27 6.73
C ILE A 342 15.13 -8.23 5.61
N GLY A 343 13.99 -7.96 4.96
CA GLY A 343 13.54 -8.79 3.83
C GLY A 343 14.53 -8.80 2.67
N SER A 344 15.13 -7.64 2.35
CA SER A 344 16.17 -7.56 1.32
C SER A 344 17.43 -8.29 1.71
N LEU A 345 17.88 -8.20 2.97
CA LEU A 345 19.02 -8.99 3.48
C LEU A 345 18.77 -10.49 3.42
N LEU A 346 17.53 -10.93 3.53
CA LEU A 346 17.13 -12.32 3.42
C LEU A 346 16.89 -12.77 1.96
N GLY A 347 17.03 -11.88 0.97
CA GLY A 347 16.85 -12.22 -0.45
C GLY A 347 15.42 -12.09 -0.97
N GLY A 348 14.51 -11.44 -0.24
CA GLY A 348 13.15 -11.16 -0.72
C GLY A 348 13.13 -10.14 -1.86
N ALA A 349 12.37 -10.44 -2.91
CA ALA A 349 12.25 -9.59 -4.10
C ALA A 349 11.23 -8.46 -3.96
N ASN A 350 10.52 -8.37 -2.85
CA ASN A 350 9.45 -7.41 -2.69
C ASN A 350 9.96 -6.04 -2.24
N PHE A 351 9.39 -4.98 -2.82
CA PHE A 351 9.55 -3.60 -2.36
C PHE A 351 8.34 -3.18 -1.56
N THR A 352 8.58 -2.83 -0.31
CA THR A 352 7.52 -2.53 0.64
C THR A 352 6.91 -1.17 0.44
N SER A 353 5.61 -1.10 0.71
CA SER A 353 4.79 0.09 0.84
C SER A 353 3.70 -0.17 1.89
N SER A 354 2.72 0.69 1.99
CA SER A 354 1.48 0.41 2.71
C SER A 354 0.68 -0.68 1.99
N TRP A 355 0.05 -1.59 2.75
CA TRP A 355 -0.71 -2.69 2.15
C TRP A 355 -2.11 -2.23 1.76
N GLY A 356 -2.24 -1.68 0.55
CA GLY A 356 -3.51 -1.19 0.02
C GLY A 356 -4.58 -2.28 -0.06
N THR A 357 -4.22 -3.45 -0.50
CA THR A 357 -5.11 -4.63 -0.58
C THR A 357 -5.56 -5.16 0.78
N TYR A 358 -5.04 -4.64 1.89
CA TYR A 358 -5.54 -4.87 3.23
C TYR A 358 -6.37 -3.69 3.74
N ILE A 359 -5.81 -2.45 3.69
CA ILE A 359 -6.45 -1.30 4.34
C ILE A 359 -7.80 -0.96 3.70
N VAL A 360 -7.94 -1.18 2.40
CA VAL A 360 -9.20 -0.94 1.69
C VAL A 360 -10.30 -1.88 2.18
N PRO A 361 -10.17 -3.21 2.18
CA PRO A 361 -11.18 -4.10 2.74
C PRO A 361 -11.39 -3.89 4.24
N ALA A 362 -10.33 -3.62 5.01
CA ALA A 362 -10.44 -3.34 6.44
C ALA A 362 -11.21 -2.05 6.73
N ALA A 363 -10.99 -1.00 5.96
CA ALA A 363 -11.73 0.24 6.09
C ALA A 363 -13.21 0.08 5.71
N ILE A 364 -13.53 -0.72 4.69
CA ILE A 364 -14.90 -1.04 4.29
C ILE A 364 -15.60 -1.88 5.38
N ALA A 365 -14.89 -2.86 5.93
CA ALA A 365 -15.38 -3.66 7.06
C ALA A 365 -15.44 -2.85 8.36
N LYS A 366 -14.84 -1.66 8.40
CA LYS A 366 -14.75 -0.78 9.58
C LYS A 366 -14.12 -1.47 10.79
N ARG A 367 -13.03 -2.22 10.53
CA ARG A 367 -12.35 -3.03 11.55
C ARG A 367 -10.93 -2.54 11.81
N PRO A 368 -10.42 -2.67 13.05
CA PRO A 368 -9.07 -2.23 13.41
C PRO A 368 -7.98 -3.11 12.78
N ILE A 369 -6.80 -2.52 12.59
CA ILE A 369 -5.66 -3.17 11.95
C ILE A 369 -5.22 -4.46 12.63
N PRO A 370 -5.03 -4.54 13.98
CA PRO A 370 -4.41 -5.71 14.62
C PRO A 370 -5.11 -7.04 14.36
N ALA A 371 -6.44 -7.06 14.42
CA ALA A 371 -7.21 -8.29 14.22
C ALA A 371 -7.01 -8.84 12.80
N GLY A 372 -7.25 -8.03 11.79
CA GLY A 372 -7.04 -8.42 10.41
C GLY A 372 -5.57 -8.66 10.07
N ALA A 373 -4.62 -7.98 10.74
CA ALA A 373 -3.20 -8.21 10.56
C ALA A 373 -2.79 -9.64 10.91
N LEU A 374 -3.17 -10.12 12.10
CA LEU A 374 -2.85 -11.49 12.53
C LEU A 374 -3.48 -12.54 11.62
N LEU A 375 -4.72 -12.34 11.19
CA LEU A 375 -5.40 -13.24 10.26
C LEU A 375 -4.76 -13.20 8.86
N THR A 376 -4.33 -12.03 8.40
CA THR A 376 -3.59 -11.89 7.12
C THR A 376 -2.25 -12.64 7.19
N ALA A 377 -1.52 -12.53 8.30
CA ALA A 377 -0.29 -13.28 8.51
C ALA A 377 -0.55 -14.80 8.46
N LEU A 378 -1.58 -15.27 9.14
CA LEU A 378 -1.98 -16.68 9.11
C LEU A 378 -2.29 -17.14 7.67
N PHE A 379 -3.09 -16.40 6.92
CA PHE A 379 -3.43 -16.76 5.54
C PHE A 379 -2.22 -16.68 4.61
N CYS A 380 -1.28 -15.75 4.83
CA CYS A 380 -0.02 -15.72 4.07
C CYS A 380 0.81 -16.98 4.32
N VAL A 381 0.92 -17.44 5.57
CA VAL A 381 1.62 -18.69 5.90
C VAL A 381 0.92 -19.89 5.26
N ILE A 382 -0.41 -20.00 5.40
CA ILE A 382 -1.19 -21.08 4.81
C ILE A 382 -0.99 -21.08 3.27
N ALA A 383 -1.10 -19.93 2.63
CA ALA A 383 -0.91 -19.82 1.18
C ALA A 383 0.51 -20.23 0.76
N ALA A 384 1.54 -19.77 1.47
CA ALA A 384 2.92 -20.12 1.19
C ALA A 384 3.20 -21.62 1.32
N LEU A 385 2.67 -22.26 2.38
CA LEU A 385 2.84 -23.69 2.64
C LEU A 385 2.02 -24.55 1.68
N TRP A 386 0.83 -24.09 1.31
CA TRP A 386 -0.03 -24.83 0.40
C TRP A 386 0.47 -24.81 -1.05
N GLY A 387 1.06 -23.68 -1.48
CA GLY A 387 1.62 -23.49 -2.81
C GLY A 387 0.57 -23.13 -3.86
N TYR A 388 -0.39 -23.99 -4.13
CA TYR A 388 -1.42 -23.81 -5.17
C TYR A 388 -2.11 -22.42 -5.24
N PRO A 389 -2.33 -21.70 -4.14
CA PRO A 389 -2.84 -20.33 -4.23
C PRO A 389 -1.95 -19.39 -5.03
N MET A 390 -0.63 -19.68 -5.16
CA MET A 390 0.28 -18.87 -5.97
C MET A 390 -0.05 -18.99 -7.45
N ASP A 391 -0.23 -20.23 -7.93
CA ASP A 391 -0.57 -20.49 -9.34
C ASP A 391 -1.89 -19.81 -9.72
N LEU A 392 -2.91 -19.92 -8.84
CA LEU A 392 -4.20 -19.26 -9.05
C LEU A 392 -4.07 -17.74 -9.06
N ALA A 393 -3.29 -17.17 -8.15
CA ALA A 393 -3.23 -15.72 -7.98
C ALA A 393 -2.41 -15.02 -9.07
N ILE A 394 -1.46 -15.70 -9.70
CA ILE A 394 -0.72 -15.16 -10.85
C ILE A 394 -1.40 -15.47 -12.19
N TRP A 395 -2.43 -16.33 -12.21
CA TRP A 395 -3.21 -16.60 -13.40
C TRP A 395 -4.00 -15.36 -13.83
N GLU A 396 -3.82 -14.92 -15.08
CA GLU A 396 -4.28 -13.60 -15.54
C GLU A 396 -5.76 -13.27 -15.25
N PRO A 397 -6.75 -14.19 -15.40
CA PRO A 397 -8.14 -13.90 -15.08
C PRO A 397 -8.35 -13.55 -13.60
N VAL A 398 -7.65 -14.23 -12.70
CA VAL A 398 -7.72 -13.98 -11.24
C VAL A 398 -6.91 -12.74 -10.88
N LEU A 399 -5.71 -12.61 -11.43
CA LEU A 399 -4.79 -11.50 -11.22
C LEU A 399 -5.42 -10.15 -11.60
N CYS A 400 -5.98 -10.06 -12.79
CA CYS A 400 -6.63 -8.84 -13.26
C CYS A 400 -7.78 -8.43 -12.33
N VAL A 401 -8.67 -9.37 -12.04
CA VAL A 401 -9.85 -9.11 -11.20
C VAL A 401 -9.46 -8.71 -9.78
N ALA A 402 -8.48 -9.41 -9.17
CA ALA A 402 -8.00 -9.08 -7.83
C ALA A 402 -7.45 -7.65 -7.73
N LEU A 403 -6.66 -7.23 -8.73
CA LEU A 403 -6.08 -5.89 -8.76
C LEU A 403 -7.11 -4.81 -9.07
N VAL A 404 -7.98 -5.04 -10.03
CA VAL A 404 -9.00 -4.06 -10.41
C VAL A 404 -9.97 -3.82 -9.26
N VAL A 405 -10.55 -4.89 -8.71
CA VAL A 405 -11.58 -4.80 -7.66
C VAL A 405 -10.97 -4.46 -6.29
N GLY A 406 -9.81 -5.01 -5.97
CA GLY A 406 -9.19 -4.88 -4.65
C GLY A 406 -8.34 -3.63 -4.47
N VAL A 407 -7.88 -3.01 -5.55
CA VAL A 407 -6.95 -1.87 -5.49
C VAL A 407 -7.45 -0.69 -6.30
N PHE A 408 -7.62 -0.86 -7.61
CA PHE A 408 -7.75 0.29 -8.51
C PHE A 408 -9.12 0.97 -8.44
N ILE A 409 -10.22 0.22 -8.38
CA ILE A 409 -11.56 0.81 -8.17
C ILE A 409 -11.62 1.57 -6.83
N PRO A 410 -11.21 0.99 -5.69
CA PRO A 410 -11.14 1.73 -4.43
C PRO A 410 -10.26 2.99 -4.47
N LEU A 411 -9.15 2.98 -5.20
CA LEU A 411 -8.34 4.20 -5.40
C LEU A 411 -9.07 5.27 -6.19
N LEU A 412 -9.79 4.89 -7.26
CA LEU A 412 -10.63 5.80 -8.04
C LEU A 412 -11.70 6.46 -7.15
N GLU A 413 -12.40 5.68 -6.35
CA GLU A 413 -13.45 6.18 -5.46
C GLU A 413 -12.90 7.11 -4.39
N ALA A 414 -11.80 6.73 -3.72
CA ALA A 414 -11.14 7.59 -2.76
C ALA A 414 -10.67 8.90 -3.40
N GLY A 415 -10.12 8.82 -4.61
CA GLY A 415 -9.70 9.98 -5.39
C GLY A 415 -10.87 10.91 -5.73
N MET A 416 -12.00 10.36 -6.19
CA MET A 416 -13.22 11.13 -6.48
C MET A 416 -13.76 11.82 -5.23
N GLU A 417 -13.82 11.13 -4.09
CA GLU A 417 -14.30 11.70 -2.83
C GLU A 417 -13.40 12.85 -2.36
N MET A 418 -12.08 12.70 -2.44
CA MET A 418 -11.12 13.74 -2.07
C MET A 418 -11.20 14.98 -2.98
N THR A 419 -11.63 14.82 -4.22
CA THR A 419 -11.72 15.90 -5.21
C THR A 419 -13.13 16.51 -5.33
N ARG A 420 -14.08 16.06 -4.52
CA ARG A 420 -15.48 16.50 -4.57
C ARG A 420 -15.67 17.97 -4.19
N GLU A 421 -14.80 18.52 -3.37
CA GLU A 421 -14.81 19.94 -3.02
C GLU A 421 -14.23 20.76 -4.18
N GLY A 422 -14.99 21.73 -4.72
CA GLY A 422 -14.62 22.49 -5.93
C GLY A 422 -13.27 23.19 -5.93
N LYS A 423 -12.69 23.50 -4.76
CA LYS A 423 -11.35 24.09 -4.62
C LYS A 423 -10.21 23.08 -4.78
N THR A 424 -10.49 21.77 -4.75
CA THR A 424 -9.48 20.70 -4.86
C THR A 424 -9.35 20.18 -6.29
N THR A 425 -10.36 20.41 -7.13
CA THR A 425 -10.44 19.88 -8.50
C THR A 425 -9.30 20.36 -9.37
N GLN A 426 -8.88 21.64 -9.25
CA GLN A 426 -7.79 22.20 -10.03
C GLN A 426 -6.45 21.51 -9.73
N SER A 427 -6.12 21.32 -8.44
CA SER A 427 -4.91 20.61 -8.03
C SER A 427 -4.93 19.17 -8.52
N ALA A 428 -6.10 18.50 -8.43
CA ALA A 428 -6.27 17.15 -8.92
C ALA A 428 -6.04 17.03 -10.43
N ALA A 429 -6.61 17.96 -11.23
CA ALA A 429 -6.42 17.97 -12.68
C ALA A 429 -4.94 18.13 -13.06
N ILE A 430 -4.23 19.05 -12.40
CA ILE A 430 -2.80 19.29 -12.67
C ILE A 430 -1.94 18.09 -12.28
N VAL A 431 -2.23 17.44 -11.14
CA VAL A 431 -1.53 16.20 -10.76
C VAL A 431 -1.73 15.11 -11.81
N VAL A 432 -2.97 14.87 -12.25
CA VAL A 432 -3.26 13.87 -13.29
C VAL A 432 -2.49 14.20 -14.56
N PHE A 433 -2.60 15.43 -15.05
CA PHE A 433 -1.91 15.87 -16.26
C PHE A 433 -0.39 15.70 -16.17
N SER A 434 0.22 16.19 -15.08
CA SER A 434 1.67 16.12 -14.87
C SER A 434 2.16 14.66 -14.67
N SER A 435 1.33 13.82 -14.08
CA SER A 435 1.63 12.37 -13.92
C SER A 435 1.58 11.62 -15.24
N VAL A 436 0.65 11.98 -16.13
CA VAL A 436 0.58 11.44 -17.49
C VAL A 436 1.76 11.93 -18.33
N LEU A 437 2.13 13.21 -18.17
CA LEU A 437 3.23 13.81 -18.94
C LEU A 437 4.59 13.17 -18.62
N VAL A 438 4.86 12.90 -17.35
CA VAL A 438 6.16 12.39 -16.89
C VAL A 438 5.99 11.10 -16.09
N ASN A 439 5.55 11.19 -14.84
CA ASN A 439 5.27 10.09 -13.93
C ASN A 439 4.60 10.60 -12.63
N PRO A 440 4.05 9.71 -11.79
CA PRO A 440 3.34 10.13 -10.57
C PRO A 440 4.20 10.90 -9.56
N ALA A 441 5.49 10.63 -9.47
CA ALA A 441 6.39 11.33 -8.54
C ALA A 441 6.61 12.80 -8.98
N PHE A 442 6.77 13.04 -10.29
CA PHE A 442 6.83 14.37 -10.87
C PHE A 442 5.50 15.10 -10.67
N GLY A 443 4.39 14.47 -11.02
CA GLY A 443 3.05 15.05 -10.87
C GLY A 443 2.76 15.46 -9.43
N TRP A 444 3.09 14.61 -8.47
CA TRP A 444 2.96 14.90 -7.05
C TRP A 444 3.82 16.09 -6.61
N SER A 445 5.13 16.05 -6.87
CA SER A 445 6.07 17.07 -6.37
C SER A 445 5.82 18.44 -6.97
N LEU A 446 5.58 18.52 -8.29
CA LEU A 446 5.24 19.76 -8.97
C LEU A 446 3.93 20.35 -8.45
N THR A 447 2.89 19.54 -8.38
CA THR A 447 1.57 20.04 -7.98
C THR A 447 1.54 20.41 -6.50
N MET A 448 2.24 19.66 -5.62
CA MET A 448 2.42 20.02 -4.23
C MET A 448 3.11 21.39 -4.08
N LEU A 449 4.14 21.66 -4.86
CA LEU A 449 4.81 22.96 -4.90
C LEU A 449 3.83 24.08 -5.30
N LEU A 450 3.14 23.93 -6.43
CA LEU A 450 2.21 24.95 -6.95
C LEU A 450 1.03 25.21 -6.00
N ASP A 451 0.48 24.15 -5.38
CA ASP A 451 -0.63 24.22 -4.44
C ASP A 451 -0.22 24.91 -3.12
N ASN A 452 0.98 24.59 -2.59
CA ASN A 452 1.48 25.20 -1.37
C ASN A 452 1.89 26.68 -1.58
N LEU A 453 2.33 27.05 -2.80
CA LEU A 453 2.52 28.44 -3.17
C LEU A 453 1.20 29.23 -3.29
N GLY A 454 0.07 28.56 -3.42
CA GLY A 454 -1.26 29.14 -3.62
C GLY A 454 -1.49 29.61 -5.06
N LEU A 455 -0.72 29.10 -6.01
CA LEU A 455 -0.91 29.34 -7.45
C LEU A 455 -2.10 28.57 -8.00
N ILE A 456 -2.39 27.42 -7.39
CA ILE A 456 -3.54 26.54 -7.67
C ILE A 456 -4.23 26.15 -6.37
N GLY A 457 -5.41 25.55 -6.44
CA GLY A 457 -6.10 24.97 -5.30
C GLY A 457 -6.62 26.00 -4.28
N CYS A 458 -6.50 25.69 -2.99
CA CYS A 458 -7.07 26.49 -1.91
C CYS A 458 -6.08 27.54 -1.36
N LYS A 459 -6.26 28.81 -1.74
CA LYS A 459 -5.41 29.92 -1.27
C LYS A 459 -5.43 30.09 0.25
N ASP A 460 -6.57 29.82 0.89
CA ASP A 460 -6.70 29.94 2.37
C ASP A 460 -5.82 28.92 3.10
N ARG A 461 -5.63 27.73 2.53
CA ARG A 461 -4.70 26.72 3.04
C ARG A 461 -3.25 27.20 2.91
N SER A 462 -2.86 27.67 1.72
CA SER A 462 -1.52 28.18 1.46
C SER A 462 -1.15 29.33 2.40
N ALA A 463 -2.08 30.25 2.68
CA ALA A 463 -1.86 31.39 3.57
C ALA A 463 -1.58 30.98 5.02
N LYS A 464 -2.07 29.82 5.47
CA LYS A 464 -1.86 29.27 6.83
C LYS A 464 -0.55 28.51 6.99
N LEU A 465 0.15 28.18 5.89
CA LEU A 465 1.42 27.48 5.93
C LEU A 465 2.56 28.42 6.36
N THR A 466 3.49 27.87 7.15
CA THR A 466 4.74 28.56 7.45
C THR A 466 5.57 28.76 6.18
N LYS A 467 6.52 29.71 6.19
CA LYS A 467 7.44 29.96 5.06
C LYS A 467 8.18 28.68 4.66
N MET A 468 8.59 27.85 5.62
CA MET A 468 9.22 26.54 5.37
C MET A 468 8.31 25.62 4.57
N ASN A 469 7.08 25.43 5.03
CA ASN A 469 6.11 24.49 4.44
C ASN A 469 5.44 25.02 3.18
N ARG A 470 5.44 26.35 2.99
CA ARG A 470 4.80 26.99 1.86
C ARG A 470 5.63 26.85 0.58
N TRP A 471 6.93 27.05 0.65
CA TRP A 471 7.77 27.02 -0.54
C TRP A 471 9.14 26.36 -0.36
N ILE A 472 9.84 26.45 0.80
CA ILE A 472 11.19 25.91 0.93
C ILE A 472 11.19 24.40 0.78
N VAL A 473 10.42 23.68 1.62
CA VAL A 473 10.36 22.20 1.58
C VAL A 473 9.81 21.68 0.26
N PRO A 474 8.67 22.19 -0.27
CA PRO A 474 8.17 21.74 -1.56
C PRO A 474 9.14 21.99 -2.72
N SER A 475 9.86 23.15 -2.73
CA SER A 475 10.86 23.43 -3.75
C SER A 475 12.05 22.49 -3.70
N ILE A 476 12.58 22.22 -2.51
CA ILE A 476 13.68 21.26 -2.32
C ILE A 476 13.26 19.87 -2.79
N MET A 477 12.06 19.42 -2.41
CA MET A 477 11.52 18.13 -2.84
C MET A 477 11.37 18.04 -4.34
N PHE A 478 10.82 19.08 -4.98
CA PHE A 478 10.67 19.13 -6.42
C PHE A 478 12.03 19.07 -7.15
N VAL A 479 13.03 19.84 -6.67
CA VAL A 479 14.38 19.84 -7.25
C VAL A 479 15.07 18.50 -7.09
N ILE A 480 15.02 17.89 -5.90
CA ILE A 480 15.63 16.58 -5.63
C ILE A 480 15.00 15.51 -6.53
N LEU A 481 13.68 15.46 -6.59
CA LEU A 481 12.98 14.45 -7.40
C LEU A 481 13.20 14.64 -8.89
N THR A 482 13.12 15.89 -9.37
CA THR A 482 13.37 16.18 -10.79
C THR A 482 14.83 15.90 -11.15
N GLY A 483 15.79 16.22 -10.26
CA GLY A 483 17.20 15.87 -10.43
C GLY A 483 17.42 14.36 -10.47
N ALA A 484 16.83 13.61 -9.55
CA ALA A 484 16.90 12.14 -9.56
C ALA A 484 16.32 11.55 -10.85
N MET A 485 15.18 12.07 -11.32
CA MET A 485 14.57 11.64 -12.58
C MET A 485 15.45 11.97 -13.80
N ALA A 486 16.11 13.13 -13.81
CA ALA A 486 17.03 13.49 -14.88
C ALA A 486 18.24 12.54 -14.94
N VAL A 487 18.79 12.19 -13.77
CA VAL A 487 19.93 11.25 -13.68
C VAL A 487 19.59 9.89 -14.27
N VAL A 488 18.39 9.37 -13.97
CA VAL A 488 17.95 8.03 -14.42
C VAL A 488 17.19 8.05 -15.77
N GLY A 489 17.14 9.17 -16.47
CA GLY A 489 16.48 9.25 -17.79
C GLY A 489 14.95 9.13 -17.76
N LEU A 490 14.30 9.47 -16.65
CA LEU A 490 12.83 9.42 -16.52
C LEU A 490 12.14 10.73 -16.93
N LEU A 491 12.89 11.74 -17.39
CA LEU A 491 12.31 12.97 -17.92
C LEU A 491 12.18 12.87 -19.46
N PRO A 492 10.99 13.06 -20.04
CA PRO A 492 10.78 12.96 -21.47
C PRO A 492 11.70 13.90 -22.26
N GLY A 493 12.41 13.36 -23.26
CA GLY A 493 13.31 14.13 -24.11
C GLY A 493 14.66 14.52 -23.48
N ILE A 494 14.91 14.13 -22.22
CA ILE A 494 16.20 14.33 -21.55
C ILE A 494 16.91 12.99 -21.46
N PRO A 495 18.10 12.82 -22.07
CA PRO A 495 18.85 11.58 -21.93
C PRO A 495 19.30 11.37 -20.49
N ALA A 496 19.46 10.13 -20.07
CA ALA A 496 20.03 9.80 -18.77
C ALA A 496 21.42 10.43 -18.62
N LEU A 497 21.71 10.92 -17.42
CA LEU A 497 23.01 11.52 -17.09
C LEU A 497 23.99 10.48 -16.49
N MET A 498 23.51 9.24 -16.25
CA MET A 498 24.34 8.08 -15.86
C MET A 498 24.66 7.23 -17.07
#